data_c50762ef7def2d3404aab7349fa3d066
#
_entry.id   c50762ef7def2d3404aab7349fa3d066
#
_cell.length_a   1.000
_cell.length_b   1.000
_cell.length_c   1.000
_cell.angle_alpha   90.00
_cell.angle_beta   90.00
_cell.angle_gamma   90.00
#
_symmetry.space_group_name_H-M   'P 1'
#
loop_
_entity.id
_entity.type
_entity.pdbx_description
1 polymer ?
#
loop_
_entity_poly.entity_id
_entity_poly.type
_entity_poly.pdbx_seq_one_letter_code
_entity_poly.pdbx_strand_id
1 'polypeptide(L)'
;MKISIYKYLISTVCLIIGLTSYATTYASLSPVPTEIIYALNAEKNLVGVSTTCNFPEETKEKPIIGDTYFVNMEMMVKLKPDYLFTMSSAKPMLGQLSQTKTKPIYFEFTKIEEIYEAINYIAKLTNTEENAPKLIADIKKKVEQSKTKNSKRILYVVQTEPLITIGEKSFITDIIEKSGHTSVTSNIEHYYPNITLEYAMKMNPDVVIICFPTNVEKIQKLLPNAKFLYLTENQRDIINRSGPRVYEAVKLFADLNLNEKPTN
;
A
#
# COMPACT_ATOMS: atom_id res chain seq x y z
N MET A 1 41.80 53.51 -17.42
CA MET A 1 41.77 52.04 -17.62
C MET A 1 41.60 51.24 -16.32
N LYS A 2 41.16 51.84 -15.22
CA LYS A 2 40.94 51.12 -13.90
C LYS A 2 39.45 50.90 -13.55
N ILE A 3 38.52 51.49 -14.30
CA ILE A 3 37.08 51.42 -13.97
C ILE A 3 36.38 50.18 -14.58
N SER A 4 36.98 49.58 -15.60
CA SER A 4 36.40 48.44 -16.34
C SER A 4 36.50 47.08 -15.58
N ILE A 5 37.54 46.90 -14.76
CA ILE A 5 37.80 45.66 -14.05
C ILE A 5 36.82 45.44 -12.87
N TYR A 6 36.40 46.52 -12.20
CA TYR A 6 35.43 46.43 -11.11
C TYR A 6 34.00 46.06 -11.52
N LYS A 7 33.59 46.41 -12.76
CA LYS A 7 32.28 46.05 -13.28
C LYS A 7 32.16 44.55 -13.55
N TYR A 8 33.24 43.90 -13.99
CA TYR A 8 33.24 42.44 -14.25
C TYR A 8 33.37 41.63 -12.94
N LEU A 9 34.07 42.13 -11.93
CA LEU A 9 34.15 41.48 -10.60
C LEU A 9 32.80 41.47 -9.86
N ILE A 10 32.02 42.54 -9.96
CA ILE A 10 30.68 42.62 -9.31
C ILE A 10 29.68 41.75 -10.08
N SER A 11 29.78 41.64 -11.40
CA SER A 11 28.92 40.77 -12.19
C SER A 11 29.17 39.28 -11.92
N THR A 12 30.42 38.88 -11.63
CA THR A 12 30.78 37.49 -11.35
C THR A 12 30.42 37.06 -9.91
N VAL A 13 30.40 37.97 -8.95
CA VAL A 13 30.02 37.73 -7.56
C VAL A 13 28.48 37.58 -7.42
N CYS A 14 27.67 38.26 -8.23
CA CYS A 14 26.22 38.12 -8.21
C CYS A 14 25.72 36.77 -8.84
N LEU A 15 26.58 36.04 -9.58
CA LEU A 15 26.20 34.76 -10.20
C LEU A 15 26.45 33.54 -9.30
N ILE A 16 27.06 33.74 -8.13
CA ILE A 16 27.37 32.67 -7.15
C ILE A 16 26.42 32.72 -5.93
N ILE A 17 25.38 33.57 -5.95
CA ILE A 17 24.27 33.39 -5.00
C ILE A 17 23.52 32.16 -5.50
N GLY A 18 24.10 31.00 -5.17
CA GLY A 18 23.58 29.70 -5.49
C GLY A 18 22.13 29.61 -5.09
N LEU A 19 21.31 29.22 -6.02
CA LEU A 19 20.03 28.60 -5.75
C LEU A 19 20.30 27.44 -4.78
N THR A 20 20.25 27.72 -3.48
CA THR A 20 20.08 26.66 -2.48
C THR A 20 18.70 26.08 -2.74
N SER A 21 18.64 25.17 -3.72
CA SER A 21 17.46 24.32 -3.89
C SER A 21 17.31 23.59 -2.55
N TYR A 22 16.40 24.06 -1.74
CA TYR A 22 16.00 23.33 -0.54
C TYR A 22 15.43 22.00 -1.01
N ALA A 23 16.16 20.93 -0.75
CA ALA A 23 15.69 19.60 -1.12
C ALA A 23 14.40 19.32 -0.32
N THR A 24 13.30 19.07 -1.02
CA THR A 24 12.02 18.69 -0.40
C THR A 24 12.22 17.45 0.46
N THR A 25 11.81 17.53 1.73
CA THR A 25 11.89 16.42 2.68
C THR A 25 10.51 15.82 2.94
N TYR A 26 10.47 14.56 3.24
CA TYR A 26 9.21 13.87 3.50
C TYR A 26 9.36 12.78 4.56
N ALA A 27 8.23 12.44 5.16
CA ALA A 27 8.09 11.35 6.10
C ALA A 27 6.95 10.42 5.65
N SER A 28 6.93 9.19 6.12
CA SER A 28 5.91 8.22 5.77
C SER A 28 5.41 7.44 6.98
N LEU A 29 4.09 7.45 7.20
CA LEU A 29 3.42 6.70 8.27
C LEU A 29 2.88 5.34 7.81
N SER A 30 3.11 4.95 6.56
CA SER A 30 2.57 3.69 6.03
C SER A 30 3.59 2.95 5.17
N PRO A 31 3.58 1.61 5.20
CA PRO A 31 4.46 0.80 4.35
C PRO A 31 4.34 1.11 2.85
N VAL A 32 3.13 1.33 2.34
CA VAL A 32 2.88 1.51 0.91
C VAL A 32 3.63 2.71 0.33
N PRO A 33 3.43 3.97 0.80
CA PRO A 33 4.20 5.11 0.29
C PRO A 33 5.70 4.97 0.59
N THR A 34 6.10 4.34 1.70
CA THR A 34 7.50 4.07 1.99
C THR A 34 8.13 3.18 0.90
N GLU A 35 7.50 2.07 0.56
CA GLU A 35 7.98 1.16 -0.49
C GLU A 35 8.04 1.85 -1.87
N ILE A 36 7.07 2.71 -2.18
CA ILE A 36 7.07 3.52 -3.42
C ILE A 36 8.27 4.48 -3.45
N ILE A 37 8.55 5.18 -2.34
CA ILE A 37 9.68 6.10 -2.23
C ILE A 37 11.01 5.38 -2.49
N TYR A 38 11.23 4.21 -1.87
CA TYR A 38 12.43 3.40 -2.11
C TYR A 38 12.49 2.88 -3.55
N ALA A 39 11.37 2.40 -4.10
CA ALA A 39 11.31 1.92 -5.48
C ALA A 39 11.57 3.02 -6.53
N LEU A 40 11.34 4.28 -6.18
CA LEU A 40 11.65 5.46 -6.99
C LEU A 40 13.08 5.98 -6.78
N ASN A 41 13.90 5.36 -5.91
CA ASN A 41 15.23 5.84 -5.47
C ASN A 41 15.16 7.26 -4.86
N ALA A 42 14.10 7.54 -4.10
CA ALA A 42 13.84 8.84 -3.47
C ALA A 42 14.10 8.84 -1.95
N GLU A 43 14.62 7.74 -1.38
CA GLU A 43 14.79 7.51 0.06
C GLU A 43 15.79 8.46 0.75
N LYS A 44 16.64 9.14 -0.04
CA LYS A 44 17.62 10.10 0.50
C LYS A 44 16.97 11.21 1.32
N ASN A 45 15.81 11.69 0.89
CA ASN A 45 15.08 12.79 1.53
C ASN A 45 13.93 12.28 2.44
N LEU A 46 13.80 10.97 2.64
CA LEU A 46 12.88 10.36 3.59
C LEU A 46 13.48 10.48 4.99
N VAL A 47 12.95 11.42 5.79
CA VAL A 47 13.50 11.78 7.10
C VAL A 47 12.90 11.00 8.27
N GLY A 48 11.81 10.26 8.06
CA GLY A 48 11.19 9.45 9.10
C GLY A 48 10.13 8.49 8.56
N VAL A 49 9.94 7.37 9.27
CA VAL A 49 9.00 6.31 8.91
C VAL A 49 8.22 5.83 10.13
N SER A 50 7.14 5.05 9.93
CA SER A 50 6.45 4.38 11.04
C SER A 50 7.12 3.04 11.40
N THR A 51 6.81 2.52 12.60
CA THR A 51 7.26 1.20 13.05
C THR A 51 6.81 0.05 12.13
N THR A 52 5.73 0.25 11.36
CA THR A 52 5.20 -0.74 10.42
C THR A 52 5.92 -0.76 9.07
N CYS A 53 6.77 0.25 8.79
CA CYS A 53 7.58 0.31 7.58
C CYS A 53 8.82 -0.57 7.73
N ASN A 54 8.72 -1.82 7.31
CA ASN A 54 9.78 -2.83 7.50
C ASN A 54 10.39 -3.32 6.18
N PHE A 55 10.06 -2.69 5.05
CA PHE A 55 10.63 -3.01 3.74
C PHE A 55 10.87 -1.74 2.91
N PRO A 56 12.02 -1.66 2.21
CA PRO A 56 13.18 -2.57 2.32
C PRO A 56 13.83 -2.49 3.72
N GLU A 57 14.83 -3.32 4.00
CA GLU A 57 15.40 -3.44 5.35
C GLU A 57 16.02 -2.13 5.85
N GLU A 58 16.53 -1.32 4.95
CA GLU A 58 17.13 0.00 5.20
C GLU A 58 16.13 1.00 5.83
N THR A 59 14.83 0.74 5.76
CA THR A 59 13.81 1.56 6.47
C THR A 59 14.02 1.57 7.98
N LYS A 60 14.60 0.49 8.55
CA LYS A 60 14.88 0.36 9.98
C LYS A 60 15.91 1.37 10.50
N GLU A 61 16.71 1.96 9.62
CA GLU A 61 17.70 2.98 9.95
C GLU A 61 17.08 4.38 10.04
N LYS A 62 15.85 4.55 9.59
CA LYS A 62 15.15 5.85 9.61
C LYS A 62 14.54 6.14 10.98
N PRO A 63 14.52 7.41 11.40
CA PRO A 63 13.82 7.83 12.61
C PRO A 63 12.36 7.41 12.62
N ILE A 64 11.89 6.90 13.75
CA ILE A 64 10.48 6.50 13.92
C ILE A 64 9.64 7.72 14.28
N ILE A 65 8.60 7.98 13.47
CA ILE A 65 7.67 9.12 13.64
C ILE A 65 6.28 8.69 14.13
N GLY A 66 6.07 7.41 14.42
CA GLY A 66 4.80 6.88 14.90
C GLY A 66 4.56 5.43 14.51
N ASP A 67 3.32 5.01 14.66
CA ASP A 67 2.82 3.69 14.26
C ASP A 67 1.43 3.80 13.61
N THR A 68 0.69 2.69 13.57
CA THR A 68 -0.67 2.63 13.01
C THR A 68 -1.69 3.48 13.78
N TYR A 69 -1.45 3.77 15.07
CA TYR A 69 -2.42 4.40 15.98
C TYR A 69 -1.94 5.73 16.54
N PHE A 70 -0.66 6.06 16.37
CA PHE A 70 -0.06 7.21 17.02
C PHE A 70 0.97 7.91 16.11
N VAL A 71 0.96 9.25 16.15
CA VAL A 71 1.97 10.10 15.50
C VAL A 71 2.80 10.80 16.56
N ASN A 72 4.11 10.62 16.52
CA ASN A 72 5.04 11.30 17.41
C ASN A 72 5.23 12.76 16.95
N MET A 73 4.46 13.66 17.53
CA MET A 73 4.48 15.09 17.18
C MET A 73 5.81 15.75 17.52
N GLU A 74 6.52 15.30 18.55
CA GLU A 74 7.86 15.82 18.89
C GLU A 74 8.84 15.53 17.74
N MET A 75 8.82 14.30 17.21
CA MET A 75 9.64 13.93 16.05
C MET A 75 9.22 14.70 14.80
N MET A 76 7.93 14.91 14.57
CA MET A 76 7.44 15.71 13.44
C MET A 76 7.95 17.16 13.51
N VAL A 77 7.91 17.78 14.69
CA VAL A 77 8.44 19.14 14.91
C VAL A 77 9.97 19.18 14.77
N LYS A 78 10.67 18.14 15.20
CA LYS A 78 12.13 18.02 15.09
C LYS A 78 12.59 17.85 13.64
N LEU A 79 11.95 16.92 12.89
CA LEU A 79 12.34 16.57 11.53
C LEU A 79 11.81 17.56 10.48
N LYS A 80 10.69 18.21 10.75
CA LYS A 80 10.04 19.24 9.90
C LYS A 80 9.90 18.81 8.44
N PRO A 81 9.34 17.61 8.14
CA PRO A 81 9.16 17.21 6.75
C PRO A 81 8.17 18.16 6.04
N ASP A 82 8.40 18.42 4.74
CA ASP A 82 7.46 19.19 3.92
C ASP A 82 6.17 18.40 3.67
N TYR A 83 6.29 17.07 3.46
CA TYR A 83 5.17 16.16 3.23
C TYR A 83 5.16 14.99 4.22
N LEU A 84 3.95 14.56 4.60
CA LEU A 84 3.71 13.33 5.32
C LEU A 84 2.84 12.42 4.48
N PHE A 85 3.41 11.35 3.96
CA PHE A 85 2.69 10.34 3.19
C PHE A 85 2.01 9.31 4.10
N THR A 86 0.73 9.04 3.88
CA THR A 86 -0.01 8.09 4.71
C THR A 86 -1.26 7.57 4.00
N MET A 87 -1.98 6.62 4.63
CA MET A 87 -3.28 6.15 4.16
C MET A 87 -4.42 7.02 4.70
N SER A 88 -5.54 7.06 3.98
CA SER A 88 -6.74 7.82 4.38
C SER A 88 -7.28 7.41 5.76
N SER A 89 -7.07 6.17 6.18
CA SER A 89 -7.43 5.67 7.51
C SER A 89 -6.74 6.40 8.67
N ALA A 90 -5.57 7.03 8.42
CA ALA A 90 -4.84 7.78 9.42
C ALA A 90 -5.38 9.20 9.67
N LYS A 91 -6.31 9.71 8.86
CA LYS A 91 -6.85 11.08 9.00
C LYS A 91 -7.26 11.47 10.43
N PRO A 92 -7.95 10.61 11.20
CA PRO A 92 -8.38 10.95 12.57
C PRO A 92 -7.21 11.23 13.52
N MET A 93 -6.03 10.63 13.28
CA MET A 93 -4.84 10.76 14.14
C MET A 93 -4.04 12.04 13.87
N LEU A 94 -4.27 12.70 12.73
CA LEU A 94 -3.43 13.78 12.22
C LEU A 94 -3.94 15.19 12.59
N GLY A 95 -4.92 15.30 13.50
CA GLY A 95 -5.49 16.60 13.89
C GLY A 95 -4.45 17.61 14.37
N GLN A 96 -3.45 17.16 15.14
CA GLN A 96 -2.37 18.02 15.66
C GLN A 96 -1.34 18.41 14.59
N LEU A 97 -1.31 17.75 13.43
CA LEU A 97 -0.37 18.06 12.34
C LEU A 97 -0.58 19.48 11.80
N SER A 98 -1.80 20.04 11.95
CA SER A 98 -2.13 21.42 11.60
C SER A 98 -1.28 22.47 12.35
N GLN A 99 -0.64 22.11 13.46
CA GLN A 99 0.29 22.96 14.22
C GLN A 99 1.69 22.98 13.58
N THR A 100 1.94 22.21 12.55
CA THR A 100 3.19 22.16 11.78
C THR A 100 2.99 22.72 10.37
N LYS A 101 4.09 22.88 9.62
CA LYS A 101 4.03 23.23 8.19
C LYS A 101 3.93 22.00 7.28
N THR A 102 3.99 20.80 7.83
CA THR A 102 3.95 19.54 7.10
C THR A 102 2.59 19.35 6.43
N LYS A 103 2.61 19.05 5.13
CA LYS A 103 1.39 18.77 4.34
C LYS A 103 1.11 17.27 4.31
N PRO A 104 -0.01 16.78 4.88
CA PRO A 104 -0.37 15.38 4.77
C PRO A 104 -0.87 15.05 3.35
N ILE A 105 -0.38 13.94 2.81
CA ILE A 105 -0.80 13.36 1.54
C ILE A 105 -1.42 12.00 1.84
N TYR A 106 -2.69 11.84 1.48
CA TYR A 106 -3.48 10.66 1.79
C TYR A 106 -3.65 9.77 0.56
N PHE A 107 -3.47 8.47 0.75
CA PHE A 107 -3.73 7.45 -0.26
C PHE A 107 -4.88 6.55 0.19
N GLU A 108 -5.62 6.06 -0.77
CA GLU A 108 -6.63 5.03 -0.61
C GLU A 108 -6.62 4.20 -1.89
N PHE A 109 -6.71 2.88 -1.75
CA PHE A 109 -6.63 1.97 -2.88
C PHE A 109 -7.81 1.00 -2.88
N THR A 110 -8.48 0.92 -4.01
CA THR A 110 -9.53 -0.05 -4.33
C THR A 110 -9.12 -0.92 -5.52
N LYS A 111 -8.18 -0.43 -6.34
CA LYS A 111 -7.68 -1.09 -7.55
C LYS A 111 -6.15 -0.95 -7.67
N ILE A 112 -5.55 -1.92 -8.35
CA ILE A 112 -4.09 -1.93 -8.63
C ILE A 112 -3.67 -0.71 -9.45
N GLU A 113 -4.51 -0.22 -10.36
CA GLU A 113 -4.24 0.95 -11.19
C GLU A 113 -3.96 2.21 -10.35
N GLU A 114 -4.60 2.36 -9.19
CA GLU A 114 -4.41 3.49 -8.29
C GLU A 114 -3.00 3.51 -7.65
N ILE A 115 -2.33 2.34 -7.59
CA ILE A 115 -0.91 2.28 -7.20
C ILE A 115 -0.05 3.01 -8.25
N TYR A 116 -0.37 2.86 -9.54
CA TYR A 116 0.38 3.54 -10.61
C TYR A 116 0.20 5.06 -10.54
N GLU A 117 -1.00 5.51 -10.18
CA GLU A 117 -1.28 6.93 -9.95
C GLU A 117 -0.50 7.46 -8.74
N ALA A 118 -0.47 6.70 -7.65
CA ALA A 118 0.30 7.04 -6.45
C ALA A 118 1.82 7.09 -6.75
N ILE A 119 2.35 6.16 -7.55
CA ILE A 119 3.76 6.17 -7.98
C ILE A 119 4.07 7.46 -8.74
N ASN A 120 3.25 7.84 -9.73
CA ASN A 120 3.44 9.07 -10.50
C ASN A 120 3.33 10.31 -9.60
N TYR A 121 2.38 10.32 -8.65
CA TYR A 121 2.19 11.44 -7.75
C TYR A 121 3.35 11.61 -6.77
N ILE A 122 3.83 10.52 -6.16
CA ILE A 122 4.99 10.53 -5.28
C ILE A 122 6.24 10.93 -6.07
N ALA A 123 6.46 10.38 -7.27
CA ALA A 123 7.58 10.73 -8.13
C ALA A 123 7.65 12.24 -8.39
N LYS A 124 6.50 12.86 -8.69
CA LYS A 124 6.41 14.32 -8.89
C LYS A 124 6.78 15.10 -7.62
N LEU A 125 6.35 14.67 -6.44
CA LEU A 125 6.65 15.36 -5.17
C LEU A 125 8.10 15.15 -4.71
N THR A 126 8.74 14.08 -5.18
CA THR A 126 10.12 13.71 -4.83
C THR A 126 11.14 14.05 -5.94
N ASN A 127 10.69 14.65 -7.06
CA ASN A 127 11.48 14.98 -8.25
C ASN A 127 12.21 13.74 -8.83
N THR A 128 11.47 12.63 -8.96
CA THR A 128 11.97 11.35 -9.50
C THR A 128 11.08 10.81 -10.62
N GLU A 129 10.46 11.71 -11.40
CA GLU A 129 9.49 11.37 -12.45
C GLU A 129 10.07 10.44 -13.52
N GLU A 130 11.37 10.53 -13.79
CA GLU A 130 12.06 9.67 -14.75
C GLU A 130 12.06 8.17 -14.34
N ASN A 131 11.93 7.86 -13.04
CA ASN A 131 11.93 6.48 -12.54
C ASN A 131 10.55 5.82 -12.61
N ALA A 132 9.47 6.62 -12.58
CA ALA A 132 8.11 6.13 -12.47
C ALA A 132 7.66 5.24 -13.67
N PRO A 133 7.93 5.58 -14.95
CA PRO A 133 7.48 4.76 -16.07
C PRO A 133 8.06 3.35 -16.05
N LYS A 134 9.35 3.21 -15.71
CA LYS A 134 10.03 1.92 -15.63
C LYS A 134 9.46 1.07 -14.49
N LEU A 135 9.26 1.66 -13.31
CA LEU A 135 8.68 0.99 -12.15
C LEU A 135 7.27 0.47 -12.46
N ILE A 136 6.41 1.32 -13.02
CA ILE A 136 5.04 0.96 -13.39
C ILE A 136 5.03 -0.17 -14.43
N ALA A 137 5.88 -0.08 -15.45
CA ALA A 137 5.96 -1.13 -16.48
C ALA A 137 6.40 -2.48 -15.90
N ASP A 138 7.35 -2.48 -14.95
CA ASP A 138 7.80 -3.70 -14.27
C ASP A 138 6.68 -4.32 -13.42
N ILE A 139 5.96 -3.51 -12.64
CA ILE A 139 4.81 -4.00 -11.83
C ILE A 139 3.74 -4.59 -12.76
N LYS A 140 3.32 -3.88 -13.80
CA LYS A 140 2.33 -4.36 -14.79
C LYS A 140 2.73 -5.70 -15.40
N LYS A 141 3.99 -5.82 -15.81
CA LYS A 141 4.54 -7.07 -16.37
C LYS A 141 4.46 -8.22 -15.37
N LYS A 142 4.88 -7.99 -14.12
CA LYS A 142 4.86 -9.01 -13.06
C LYS A 142 3.43 -9.43 -12.72
N VAL A 143 2.48 -8.49 -12.62
CA VAL A 143 1.05 -8.78 -12.41
C VAL A 143 0.51 -9.65 -13.55
N GLU A 144 0.78 -9.30 -14.81
CA GLU A 144 0.30 -10.07 -15.96
C GLU A 144 0.89 -11.48 -16.01
N GLN A 145 2.17 -11.63 -15.69
CA GLN A 145 2.86 -12.93 -15.63
C GLN A 145 2.40 -13.81 -14.46
N SER A 146 1.77 -13.23 -13.45
CA SER A 146 1.28 -13.96 -12.26
C SER A 146 -0.11 -14.56 -12.43
N LYS A 147 -0.85 -14.27 -13.51
CA LYS A 147 -2.23 -14.73 -13.70
C LYS A 147 -2.32 -16.24 -13.91
N THR A 148 -3.33 -16.85 -13.27
CA THR A 148 -3.71 -18.23 -13.57
C THR A 148 -4.63 -18.32 -14.77
N LYS A 149 -4.59 -19.48 -15.48
CA LYS A 149 -5.56 -19.82 -16.53
C LYS A 149 -6.73 -20.65 -15.99
N ASN A 150 -6.62 -21.16 -14.77
CA ASN A 150 -7.62 -22.04 -14.14
C ASN A 150 -8.44 -21.20 -13.15
N SER A 151 -9.41 -20.45 -13.66
CA SER A 151 -10.28 -19.62 -12.83
C SER A 151 -11.06 -20.42 -11.80
N LYS A 152 -11.15 -19.89 -10.59
CA LYS A 152 -11.97 -20.39 -9.47
C LYS A 152 -12.86 -19.28 -8.95
N ARG A 153 -14.00 -19.66 -8.38
CA ARG A 153 -14.93 -18.80 -7.68
C ARG A 153 -14.53 -18.74 -6.21
N ILE A 154 -14.03 -17.60 -5.76
CA ILE A 154 -13.45 -17.42 -4.44
C ILE A 154 -14.41 -16.64 -3.53
N LEU A 155 -14.71 -17.20 -2.36
CA LEU A 155 -15.25 -16.50 -1.22
C LEU A 155 -14.11 -16.18 -0.24
N TYR A 156 -13.76 -14.90 -0.12
CA TYR A 156 -12.76 -14.43 0.86
C TYR A 156 -13.46 -14.03 2.16
N VAL A 157 -13.17 -14.70 3.24
CA VAL A 157 -13.78 -14.48 4.55
C VAL A 157 -12.80 -13.76 5.47
N VAL A 158 -13.16 -12.52 5.82
CA VAL A 158 -12.40 -11.70 6.78
C VAL A 158 -12.68 -12.15 8.20
N GLN A 159 -13.95 -12.42 8.53
CA GLN A 159 -14.42 -12.86 9.84
C GLN A 159 -15.59 -13.82 9.67
N THR A 160 -15.70 -14.81 10.55
CA THR A 160 -16.74 -15.87 10.45
C THR A 160 -18.01 -15.56 11.23
N GLU A 161 -17.92 -14.79 12.34
CA GLU A 161 -19.06 -14.38 13.18
C GLU A 161 -18.91 -12.94 13.67
N PRO A 162 -19.70 -11.96 13.11
CA PRO A 162 -20.57 -12.12 11.95
C PRO A 162 -19.79 -12.48 10.68
N LEU A 163 -20.45 -13.08 9.67
CA LEU A 163 -19.77 -13.47 8.44
C LEU A 163 -19.47 -12.23 7.59
N ILE A 164 -18.23 -11.73 7.68
CA ILE A 164 -17.74 -10.57 6.95
C ILE A 164 -16.86 -11.05 5.80
N THR A 165 -17.15 -10.59 4.60
CA THR A 165 -16.40 -10.85 3.38
C THR A 165 -15.88 -9.55 2.76
N ILE A 166 -15.26 -9.64 1.58
CA ILE A 166 -14.86 -8.49 0.76
C ILE A 166 -15.95 -8.19 -0.28
N GLY A 167 -16.11 -6.92 -0.64
CA GLY A 167 -17.03 -6.49 -1.70
C GLY A 167 -16.30 -5.80 -2.85
N GLU A 168 -17.06 -5.16 -3.74
CA GLU A 168 -16.56 -4.48 -4.94
C GLU A 168 -15.46 -3.44 -4.62
N LYS A 169 -15.63 -2.68 -3.53
CA LYS A 169 -14.71 -1.59 -3.14
C LYS A 169 -13.45 -2.08 -2.42
N SER A 170 -13.34 -3.38 -2.14
CA SER A 170 -12.15 -3.93 -1.49
C SER A 170 -11.01 -4.10 -2.49
N PHE A 171 -9.84 -3.61 -2.15
CA PHE A 171 -8.60 -3.82 -2.91
C PHE A 171 -8.30 -5.32 -3.13
N ILE A 172 -8.66 -6.17 -2.16
CA ILE A 172 -8.46 -7.63 -2.25
C ILE A 172 -9.32 -8.23 -3.38
N THR A 173 -10.51 -7.67 -3.63
CA THR A 173 -11.35 -8.09 -4.76
C THR A 173 -10.63 -7.88 -6.09
N ASP A 174 -10.01 -6.71 -6.29
CA ASP A 174 -9.25 -6.43 -7.51
C ASP A 174 -8.03 -7.37 -7.66
N ILE A 175 -7.31 -7.66 -6.55
CA ILE A 175 -6.19 -8.63 -6.58
C ILE A 175 -6.67 -10.02 -7.01
N ILE A 176 -7.79 -10.51 -6.47
CA ILE A 176 -8.37 -11.81 -6.83
C ILE A 176 -8.71 -11.84 -8.32
N GLU A 177 -9.34 -10.80 -8.85
CA GLU A 177 -9.71 -10.72 -10.27
C GLU A 177 -8.49 -10.59 -11.17
N LYS A 178 -7.50 -9.79 -10.79
CA LYS A 178 -6.21 -9.68 -11.51
C LYS A 178 -5.39 -10.97 -11.47
N SER A 179 -5.62 -11.83 -10.48
CA SER A 179 -4.99 -13.17 -10.43
C SER A 179 -5.60 -14.17 -11.40
N GLY A 180 -6.74 -13.86 -12.03
CA GLY A 180 -7.47 -14.71 -12.96
C GLY A 180 -8.61 -15.51 -12.32
N HIS A 181 -8.92 -15.25 -11.05
CA HIS A 181 -10.07 -15.82 -10.33
C HIS A 181 -11.26 -14.85 -10.33
N THR A 182 -12.38 -15.29 -9.75
CA THR A 182 -13.59 -14.46 -9.58
C THR A 182 -13.92 -14.38 -8.10
N SER A 183 -14.03 -13.18 -7.54
CA SER A 183 -14.60 -12.98 -6.21
C SER A 183 -16.12 -13.14 -6.30
N VAL A 184 -16.71 -14.08 -5.51
CA VAL A 184 -18.16 -14.32 -5.56
C VAL A 184 -19.00 -13.18 -4.98
N THR A 185 -18.37 -12.22 -4.34
CA THR A 185 -18.98 -11.05 -3.71
C THR A 185 -18.58 -9.73 -4.36
N SER A 186 -17.95 -9.76 -5.55
CA SER A 186 -17.51 -8.56 -6.29
C SER A 186 -18.67 -7.65 -6.76
N ASN A 187 -19.92 -8.12 -6.72
CA ASN A 187 -21.11 -7.35 -7.05
C ASN A 187 -21.74 -6.62 -5.84
N ILE A 188 -21.17 -6.77 -4.65
CA ILE A 188 -21.67 -6.09 -3.44
C ILE A 188 -20.92 -4.76 -3.30
N GLU A 189 -21.62 -3.65 -3.53
CA GLU A 189 -21.05 -2.29 -3.48
C GLU A 189 -20.69 -1.85 -2.05
N HIS A 190 -19.70 -2.53 -1.47
CA HIS A 190 -19.18 -2.27 -0.12
C HIS A 190 -17.71 -2.65 -0.04
N TYR A 191 -16.97 -2.17 0.97
CA TYR A 191 -15.61 -2.63 1.26
C TYR A 191 -15.63 -4.02 1.91
N TYR A 192 -16.36 -4.16 3.03
CA TYR A 192 -16.44 -5.35 3.85
C TYR A 192 -17.88 -5.64 4.24
N PRO A 193 -18.69 -6.22 3.34
CA PRO A 193 -20.08 -6.52 3.62
C PRO A 193 -20.24 -7.67 4.61
N ASN A 194 -21.26 -7.56 5.47
CA ASN A 194 -21.76 -8.67 6.27
C ASN A 194 -22.76 -9.45 5.42
N ILE A 195 -22.57 -10.75 5.25
CA ILE A 195 -23.45 -11.62 4.49
C ILE A 195 -24.01 -12.74 5.36
N THR A 196 -25.11 -13.34 4.94
CA THR A 196 -25.64 -14.55 5.62
C THR A 196 -24.99 -15.82 5.07
N LEU A 197 -25.04 -16.90 5.87
CA LEU A 197 -24.55 -18.21 5.43
C LEU A 197 -25.35 -18.74 4.22
N GLU A 198 -26.66 -18.46 4.17
CA GLU A 198 -27.53 -18.82 3.04
C GLU A 198 -27.09 -18.10 1.76
N TYR A 199 -26.69 -16.84 1.89
CA TYR A 199 -26.14 -16.10 0.76
C TYR A 199 -24.82 -16.69 0.27
N ALA A 200 -23.92 -17.05 1.19
CA ALA A 200 -22.66 -17.71 0.87
C ALA A 200 -22.90 -19.06 0.15
N MET A 201 -23.86 -19.87 0.63
CA MET A 201 -24.27 -21.12 -0.03
C MET A 201 -24.78 -20.88 -1.46
N LYS A 202 -25.64 -19.87 -1.65
CA LYS A 202 -26.17 -19.52 -2.99
C LYS A 202 -25.07 -19.09 -3.95
N MET A 203 -24.03 -18.44 -3.45
CA MET A 203 -22.87 -18.04 -4.27
C MET A 203 -22.05 -19.23 -4.77
N ASN A 204 -22.16 -20.40 -4.13
CA ASN A 204 -21.50 -21.65 -4.52
C ASN A 204 -20.01 -21.45 -4.88
N PRO A 205 -19.14 -21.07 -3.92
CA PRO A 205 -17.72 -20.88 -4.16
C PRO A 205 -17.00 -22.22 -4.39
N ASP A 206 -15.98 -22.23 -5.25
CA ASP A 206 -15.05 -23.37 -5.39
C ASP A 206 -14.04 -23.40 -4.22
N VAL A 207 -13.65 -22.19 -3.76
CA VAL A 207 -12.63 -22.01 -2.73
C VAL A 207 -13.13 -20.97 -1.71
N VAL A 208 -12.96 -21.30 -0.44
CA VAL A 208 -13.18 -20.38 0.68
C VAL A 208 -11.82 -20.05 1.30
N ILE A 209 -11.42 -18.80 1.28
CA ILE A 209 -10.19 -18.34 1.91
C ILE A 209 -10.52 -17.67 3.23
N ILE A 210 -9.98 -18.21 4.31
CA ILE A 210 -10.19 -17.72 5.69
C ILE A 210 -9.01 -16.86 6.13
N CYS A 211 -9.28 -15.59 6.40
CA CYS A 211 -8.28 -14.64 6.88
C CYS A 211 -7.89 -14.92 8.33
N PHE A 212 -8.89 -15.07 9.21
CA PHE A 212 -8.72 -15.39 10.63
C PHE A 212 -9.53 -16.64 10.98
N PRO A 213 -8.87 -17.77 11.33
CA PRO A 213 -9.53 -19.07 11.47
C PRO A 213 -10.20 -19.24 12.84
N THR A 214 -11.26 -18.48 13.10
CA THR A 214 -12.11 -18.61 14.29
C THR A 214 -13.49 -19.13 13.90
N ASN A 215 -14.03 -20.12 14.64
CA ASN A 215 -15.41 -20.64 14.47
C ASN A 215 -15.74 -21.05 13.00
N VAL A 216 -14.83 -21.77 12.35
CA VAL A 216 -14.95 -22.13 10.92
C VAL A 216 -15.87 -23.34 10.66
N GLU A 217 -16.17 -24.14 11.67
CA GLU A 217 -16.89 -25.43 11.55
C GLU A 217 -18.28 -25.25 10.93
N LYS A 218 -18.95 -24.15 11.28
CA LYS A 218 -20.31 -23.87 10.79
C LYS A 218 -20.33 -23.62 9.28
N ILE A 219 -19.42 -22.78 8.79
CA ILE A 219 -19.32 -22.48 7.35
C ILE A 219 -18.81 -23.70 6.55
N GLN A 220 -17.90 -24.49 7.12
CA GLN A 220 -17.41 -25.73 6.49
C GLN A 220 -18.53 -26.75 6.27
N LYS A 221 -19.40 -26.93 7.29
CA LYS A 221 -20.57 -27.84 7.18
C LYS A 221 -21.55 -27.40 6.09
N LEU A 222 -21.69 -26.10 5.88
CA LEU A 222 -22.64 -25.54 4.91
C LEU A 222 -22.08 -25.45 3.48
N LEU A 223 -20.77 -25.48 3.31
CA LEU A 223 -20.08 -25.45 2.02
C LEU A 223 -19.18 -26.68 1.83
N PRO A 224 -19.74 -27.91 1.91
CA PRO A 224 -18.95 -29.14 1.92
C PRO A 224 -18.18 -29.41 0.61
N ASN A 225 -18.56 -28.77 -0.48
CA ASN A 225 -17.93 -28.92 -1.79
C ASN A 225 -16.82 -27.88 -2.03
N ALA A 226 -16.70 -26.87 -1.20
CA ALA A 226 -15.67 -25.85 -1.33
C ALA A 226 -14.36 -26.31 -0.69
N LYS A 227 -13.24 -25.98 -1.34
CA LYS A 227 -11.92 -26.15 -0.73
C LYS A 227 -11.67 -25.01 0.25
N PHE A 228 -11.33 -25.32 1.50
CA PHE A 228 -10.99 -24.33 2.52
C PHE A 228 -9.49 -24.11 2.57
N LEU A 229 -9.06 -22.84 2.51
CA LEU A 229 -7.68 -22.41 2.58
C LEU A 229 -7.53 -21.33 3.66
N TYR A 230 -6.39 -21.31 4.34
CA TYR A 230 -6.14 -20.46 5.49
C TYR A 230 -4.90 -19.60 5.27
N LEU A 231 -4.98 -18.32 5.61
CA LEU A 231 -3.88 -17.38 5.50
C LEU A 231 -2.99 -17.42 6.74
N THR A 232 -1.68 -17.49 6.53
CA THR A 232 -0.69 -17.19 7.57
C THR A 232 -0.61 -15.68 7.81
N GLU A 233 0.00 -15.25 8.89
CA GLU A 233 0.27 -13.84 9.17
C GLU A 233 1.06 -13.16 8.04
N ASN A 234 2.13 -13.80 7.58
CA ASN A 234 2.93 -13.29 6.47
C ASN A 234 2.12 -13.15 5.17
N GLN A 235 1.23 -14.09 4.85
CA GLN A 235 0.36 -14.01 3.68
C GLN A 235 -0.67 -12.87 3.79
N ARG A 236 -1.23 -12.65 4.99
CA ARG A 236 -2.08 -11.48 5.26
C ARG A 236 -1.34 -10.16 5.04
N ASP A 237 -0.10 -10.08 5.50
CA ASP A 237 0.74 -8.91 5.29
C ASP A 237 0.98 -8.63 3.80
N ILE A 238 1.31 -9.66 3.02
CA ILE A 238 1.49 -9.55 1.57
C ILE A 238 0.21 -9.03 0.89
N ILE A 239 -0.95 -9.61 1.23
CA ILE A 239 -2.26 -9.24 0.64
C ILE A 239 -2.66 -7.80 1.01
N ASN A 240 -2.38 -7.37 2.24
CA ASN A 240 -2.77 -6.04 2.72
C ASN A 240 -1.83 -4.90 2.26
N ARG A 241 -0.74 -5.22 1.54
CA ARG A 241 0.23 -4.22 1.04
C ARG A 241 -0.07 -3.82 -0.40
N SER A 242 -0.88 -2.76 -0.54
CA SER A 242 -1.24 -2.15 -1.84
C SER A 242 -0.08 -1.32 -2.44
N GLY A 243 1.13 -1.91 -2.55
CA GLY A 243 2.35 -1.20 -2.94
C GLY A 243 3.00 -1.78 -4.21
N PRO A 244 4.26 -1.41 -4.50
CA PRO A 244 4.99 -1.89 -5.68
C PRO A 244 5.12 -3.42 -5.77
N ARG A 245 4.98 -4.12 -4.64
CA ARG A 245 5.04 -5.59 -4.55
C ARG A 245 3.67 -6.27 -4.67
N VAL A 246 2.63 -5.56 -5.10
CA VAL A 246 1.27 -6.12 -5.26
C VAL A 246 1.22 -7.39 -6.11
N TYR A 247 2.18 -7.57 -7.03
CA TYR A 247 2.31 -8.79 -7.83
C TYR A 247 2.55 -10.06 -6.98
N GLU A 248 3.11 -9.94 -5.77
CA GLU A 248 3.26 -11.06 -4.83
C GLU A 248 1.90 -11.55 -4.34
N ALA A 249 0.99 -10.61 -4.03
CA ALA A 249 -0.39 -10.94 -3.65
C ALA A 249 -1.17 -11.54 -4.83
N VAL A 250 -1.02 -10.98 -6.04
CA VAL A 250 -1.64 -11.54 -7.26
C VAL A 250 -1.16 -12.97 -7.49
N LYS A 251 0.14 -13.24 -7.37
CA LYS A 251 0.72 -14.57 -7.50
C LYS A 251 0.24 -15.54 -6.43
N LEU A 252 0.14 -15.07 -5.17
CA LEU A 252 -0.34 -15.87 -4.05
C LEU A 252 -1.76 -16.40 -4.31
N PHE A 253 -2.66 -15.54 -4.82
CA PHE A 253 -4.00 -15.95 -5.21
C PHE A 253 -3.97 -16.84 -6.47
N ALA A 254 -3.20 -16.49 -7.50
CA ALA A 254 -3.14 -17.25 -8.75
C ALA A 254 -2.73 -18.71 -8.53
N ASP A 255 -1.75 -18.93 -7.67
CA ASP A 255 -1.24 -20.27 -7.34
C ASP A 255 -2.13 -21.00 -6.31
N LEU A 256 -2.99 -20.27 -5.56
CA LEU A 256 -3.73 -20.77 -4.40
C LEU A 256 -2.85 -21.59 -3.45
N ASN A 257 -1.58 -21.18 -3.33
CA ASN A 257 -0.59 -21.82 -2.46
C ASN A 257 -0.78 -21.39 -1.01
N LEU A 258 -1.90 -21.77 -0.45
CA LEU A 258 -2.36 -21.45 0.90
C LEU A 258 -2.52 -22.74 1.71
N ASN A 259 -2.51 -22.63 3.03
CA ASN A 259 -2.63 -23.79 3.91
C ASN A 259 -4.03 -24.40 3.89
N GLU A 260 -4.12 -25.72 3.88
CA GLU A 260 -5.39 -26.46 3.99
C GLU A 260 -5.83 -26.66 5.45
N LYS A 261 -4.98 -26.28 6.40
CA LYS A 261 -5.28 -26.34 7.86
C LYS A 261 -5.02 -24.97 8.48
N PRO A 262 -5.78 -24.57 9.52
CA PRO A 262 -5.48 -23.38 10.28
C PRO A 262 -4.06 -23.44 10.84
N THR A 263 -3.34 -22.34 10.73
CA THR A 263 -2.05 -22.15 11.43
C THR A 263 -2.33 -21.34 12.69
N ASN A 264 -1.86 -21.86 13.82
CA ASN A 264 -1.93 -21.15 15.10
C ASN A 264 -1.11 -19.88 15.10
#